data_7b301b0ecd10d72919f9bd9562176b33
#
_entry.id   7b301b0ecd10d72919f9bd9562176b33
#
_cell.length_a   1.000
_cell.length_b   1.000
_cell.length_c   1.000
_cell.angle_alpha   90.00
_cell.angle_beta   90.00
_cell.angle_gamma   90.00
#
_symmetry.space_group_name_H-M   'P 1'
#
loop_
_entity.id
_entity.type
_entity.pdbx_description
1 polymer ?
#
loop_
_entity_poly.entity_id
_entity_poly.type
_entity_poly.pdbx_seq_one_letter_code
_entity_poly.pdbx_strand_id
1 'polypeptide(L)'
;MKKIISSIAIALACTAAYANTPQLDTLFESDWQWTLSHSPETATTLGDNRYNHKLSNTSLAAARVYNKHQQDMLKEALKIKRDSLSGQELISYDQFVLEKQQAIRAAELYPYTVQPITQIDGLQITLPSLVSQTPFNNAFDYHNYLARLHAIPAYVDGIIEQLQENMKTGWVAPKVIIAPVPGQLHDLRLHLDESEFGTPFHHIPANVPRPEVFAARGKKELSEHVAPALLKLENFLITQYLPACRDSIAASSLPAGMPYYDFMVKNGTTTDLTAQQIHDIGLTEVARIKAEMQRVMDQVGFKGSFAEFTVFLNTDPRFFYTNSDDLLNGFRDIIAHVYQVLPTMFAHLPKAQAEVKPIPLLGSEQQPAAYYNPGPDDGSRSGYFAVNVSNLNTRAKWEMETLTLHEAIPGHHLQISIAKEATDLPKFRRNGWYNAFGEGWALYSEGLGYEMGFYKDPYSKFGNLNDELFRAARLVVDTGIHALGWSREQAITYLNENTANPPNDNQVEIDRYIAWPGQALGYKIGQLKINQLRAKATTALGDKFDLRAFHNAVIDNGPIPLSVLETQIDLWISQQQAKH
;
A
#
# COMPACT_ATOMS: atom_id res chain seq x y z
N MET A 1 14.46 -54.71 53.37
CA MET A 1 13.73 -53.46 53.26
C MET A 1 14.64 -52.43 52.59
N LYS A 2 14.56 -52.31 51.30
CA LYS A 2 15.28 -51.25 50.51
C LYS A 2 14.25 -50.24 49.99
N LYS A 3 14.36 -48.99 50.44
CA LYS A 3 13.54 -47.89 50.00
C LYS A 3 14.05 -47.43 48.63
N ILE A 4 13.17 -47.49 47.63
CA ILE A 4 13.37 -46.90 46.32
C ILE A 4 12.87 -45.45 46.45
N ILE A 5 13.77 -44.48 46.28
CA ILE A 5 13.45 -43.06 46.17
C ILE A 5 13.33 -42.74 44.68
N SER A 6 12.11 -42.55 44.20
CA SER A 6 11.86 -42.06 42.85
C SER A 6 12.06 -40.53 42.82
N SER A 7 13.08 -40.08 42.12
CA SER A 7 13.31 -38.68 41.83
C SER A 7 12.39 -38.27 40.66
N ILE A 8 11.36 -37.49 40.94
CA ILE A 8 10.55 -36.83 39.94
C ILE A 8 11.31 -35.55 39.53
N ALA A 9 11.89 -35.59 38.36
CA ALA A 9 12.43 -34.36 37.70
C ALA A 9 11.24 -33.55 37.17
N ILE A 10 10.89 -32.47 37.86
CA ILE A 10 9.96 -31.46 37.36
C ILE A 10 10.72 -30.65 36.34
N ALA A 11 10.43 -30.86 35.06
CA ALA A 11 10.83 -29.98 34.00
C ALA A 11 10.03 -28.65 34.15
N LEU A 12 10.65 -27.64 34.75
CA LEU A 12 10.16 -26.26 34.65
C LEU A 12 10.32 -25.82 33.18
N ALA A 13 9.24 -25.89 32.43
CA ALA A 13 9.11 -25.09 31.20
C ALA A 13 9.08 -23.61 31.64
N CYS A 14 10.20 -22.92 31.50
CA CYS A 14 10.23 -21.45 31.57
C CYS A 14 9.44 -20.93 30.39
N THR A 15 8.13 -20.78 30.56
CA THR A 15 7.38 -19.78 29.83
C THR A 15 7.89 -18.44 30.39
N ALA A 16 8.83 -17.81 29.69
CA ALA A 16 9.14 -16.42 29.93
C ALA A 16 7.86 -15.64 29.64
N ALA A 17 7.10 -15.34 30.70
CA ALA A 17 6.07 -14.33 30.64
C ALA A 17 6.83 -13.03 30.30
N TYR A 18 6.65 -12.53 29.08
CA TYR A 18 7.16 -11.24 28.67
C TYR A 18 6.53 -10.21 29.63
N ALA A 19 7.34 -9.66 30.52
CA ALA A 19 6.91 -8.56 31.36
C ALA A 19 6.84 -7.33 30.44
N ASN A 20 5.63 -6.98 29.99
CA ASN A 20 5.40 -5.74 29.27
C ASN A 20 5.97 -4.59 30.09
N THR A 21 6.78 -3.74 29.44
CA THR A 21 7.29 -2.51 30.06
C THR A 21 6.17 -1.48 30.04
N PRO A 22 5.44 -1.21 31.14
CA PRO A 22 4.23 -0.38 31.15
C PRO A 22 4.44 1.02 30.56
N GLN A 23 5.68 1.53 30.65
CA GLN A 23 6.05 2.82 30.08
C GLN A 23 6.05 2.78 28.54
N LEU A 24 6.47 1.67 27.96
CA LEU A 24 6.52 1.50 26.49
C LEU A 24 5.11 1.39 25.91
N ASP A 25 4.25 0.56 26.51
CA ASP A 25 2.86 0.43 26.09
C ASP A 25 2.09 1.76 26.21
N THR A 26 2.32 2.50 27.31
CA THR A 26 1.72 3.82 27.51
C THR A 26 2.18 4.81 26.44
N LEU A 27 3.45 4.80 26.07
CA LEU A 27 4.01 5.65 25.02
C LEU A 27 3.36 5.35 23.67
N PHE A 28 3.31 4.08 23.27
CA PHE A 28 2.71 3.67 22.01
C PHE A 28 1.22 3.99 21.92
N GLU A 29 0.47 3.71 22.99
CA GLU A 29 -0.97 3.99 23.01
C GLU A 29 -1.24 5.50 23.00
N SER A 30 -0.45 6.33 23.71
CA SER A 30 -0.63 7.78 23.70
C SER A 30 -0.36 8.38 22.33
N ASP A 31 0.70 7.94 21.63
CA ASP A 31 1.00 8.35 20.27
C ASP A 31 -0.08 7.90 19.28
N TRP A 32 -0.58 6.67 19.44
CA TRP A 32 -1.66 6.13 18.62
C TRP A 32 -2.96 6.93 18.76
N GLN A 33 -3.37 7.22 20.00
CA GLN A 33 -4.57 8.02 20.27
C GLN A 33 -4.43 9.45 19.73
N TRP A 34 -3.25 10.04 19.86
CA TRP A 34 -2.96 11.34 19.27
C TRP A 34 -3.09 11.28 17.74
N THR A 35 -2.51 10.28 17.10
CA THR A 35 -2.58 10.08 15.65
C THR A 35 -4.03 9.96 15.18
N LEU A 36 -4.86 9.11 15.80
CA LEU A 36 -6.26 8.94 15.42
C LEU A 36 -7.06 10.25 15.57
N SER A 37 -6.77 11.03 16.62
CA SER A 37 -7.48 12.30 16.85
C SER A 37 -7.10 13.42 15.88
N HIS A 38 -5.90 13.34 15.26
CA HIS A 38 -5.37 14.30 14.29
C HIS A 38 -5.47 13.82 12.83
N SER A 39 -5.79 12.52 12.63
CA SER A 39 -6.07 11.91 11.34
C SER A 39 -7.42 11.19 11.35
N PRO A 40 -8.54 11.94 11.41
CA PRO A 40 -9.89 11.39 11.52
C PRO A 40 -10.26 10.43 10.37
N GLU A 41 -9.71 10.65 9.17
CA GLU A 41 -9.90 9.81 8.00
C GLU A 41 -9.30 8.42 8.25
N THR A 42 -8.07 8.37 8.77
CA THR A 42 -7.42 7.11 9.18
C THR A 42 -8.22 6.40 10.28
N ALA A 43 -8.72 7.13 11.27
CA ALA A 43 -9.57 6.56 12.31
C ALA A 43 -10.81 5.88 11.71
N THR A 44 -11.50 6.55 10.77
CA THR A 44 -12.67 5.98 10.06
C THR A 44 -12.30 4.71 9.29
N THR A 45 -11.19 4.72 8.55
CA THR A 45 -10.69 3.55 7.80
C THR A 45 -10.43 2.35 8.69
N LEU A 46 -9.94 2.59 9.90
CA LEU A 46 -9.66 1.56 10.91
C LEU A 46 -10.91 1.11 11.70
N GLY A 47 -12.08 1.71 11.45
CA GLY A 47 -13.33 1.42 12.16
C GLY A 47 -13.51 2.21 13.46
N ASP A 48 -12.62 3.15 13.78
CA ASP A 48 -12.76 4.03 14.94
C ASP A 48 -13.65 5.24 14.62
N ASN A 49 -14.93 5.12 14.95
CA ASN A 49 -15.97 6.09 14.60
C ASN A 49 -15.98 7.35 15.47
N ARG A 50 -15.11 7.46 16.48
CA ARG A 50 -15.09 8.61 17.42
C ARG A 50 -14.89 9.96 16.74
N TYR A 51 -14.21 9.96 15.59
CA TYR A 51 -13.81 11.18 14.87
C TYR A 51 -14.53 11.38 13.53
N ASN A 52 -15.59 10.62 13.24
CA ASN A 52 -16.32 10.67 11.96
C ASN A 52 -16.97 12.03 11.66
N HIS A 53 -17.04 12.92 12.67
CA HIS A 53 -17.53 14.29 12.50
C HIS A 53 -16.44 15.30 12.12
N LYS A 54 -15.18 14.86 11.93
CA LYS A 54 -14.02 15.72 11.66
C LYS A 54 -13.32 15.35 10.36
N LEU A 55 -12.56 16.31 9.83
CA LEU A 55 -11.48 16.12 8.88
C LEU A 55 -10.16 16.55 9.51
N SER A 56 -9.06 16.07 8.94
CA SER A 56 -7.70 16.49 9.31
C SER A 56 -7.54 18.00 9.09
N ASN A 57 -6.76 18.62 9.95
CA ASN A 57 -6.37 20.00 9.74
C ASN A 57 -5.15 20.06 8.81
N THR A 58 -5.34 20.57 7.59
CA THR A 58 -4.33 20.64 6.54
C THR A 58 -3.48 21.91 6.56
N SER A 59 -3.64 22.81 7.55
CA SER A 59 -2.91 24.07 7.63
C SER A 59 -1.41 23.87 7.93
N LEU A 60 -0.59 24.87 7.57
CA LEU A 60 0.83 24.91 7.94
C LEU A 60 1.04 24.91 9.47
N ALA A 61 0.10 25.46 10.22
CA ALA A 61 0.12 25.42 11.68
C ALA A 61 -0.01 23.97 12.18
N ALA A 62 -0.90 23.19 11.60
CA ALA A 62 -1.07 21.77 11.95
C ALA A 62 0.17 20.93 11.59
N ALA A 63 0.83 21.20 10.46
CA ALA A 63 2.09 20.56 10.11
C ALA A 63 3.18 20.80 11.16
N ARG A 64 3.27 22.04 11.70
CA ARG A 64 4.21 22.35 12.79
C ARG A 64 3.87 21.60 14.09
N VAL A 65 2.59 21.48 14.43
CA VAL A 65 2.13 20.69 15.60
C VAL A 65 2.49 19.22 15.43
N TYR A 66 2.28 18.67 14.23
CA TYR A 66 2.66 17.29 13.91
C TYR A 66 4.18 17.08 14.07
N ASN A 67 5.01 17.94 13.48
CA ASN A 67 6.46 17.81 13.57
C ASN A 67 6.97 17.92 15.01
N LYS A 68 6.38 18.82 15.82
CA LYS A 68 6.69 18.93 17.23
C LYS A 68 6.33 17.66 18.02
N HIS A 69 5.16 17.07 17.73
CA HIS A 69 4.74 15.82 18.34
C HIS A 69 5.73 14.68 18.04
N GLN A 70 6.22 14.53 16.80
CA GLN A 70 7.22 13.51 16.45
C GLN A 70 8.51 13.67 17.27
N GLN A 71 8.97 14.92 17.44
CA GLN A 71 10.15 15.23 18.28
C GLN A 71 9.91 14.88 19.75
N ASP A 72 8.74 15.21 20.29
CA ASP A 72 8.40 14.93 21.69
C ASP A 72 8.30 13.42 21.93
N MET A 73 7.67 12.67 21.01
CA MET A 73 7.57 11.21 21.13
C MET A 73 8.93 10.52 21.03
N LEU A 74 9.82 10.97 20.13
CA LEU A 74 11.19 10.47 20.10
C LEU A 74 11.92 10.74 21.40
N LYS A 75 11.79 11.95 21.95
CA LYS A 75 12.43 12.32 23.23
C LYS A 75 11.94 11.44 24.39
N GLU A 76 10.64 11.12 24.44
CA GLU A 76 10.09 10.22 25.45
C GLU A 76 10.58 8.77 25.24
N ALA A 77 10.60 8.28 24.01
CA ALA A 77 11.12 6.95 23.69
C ALA A 77 12.57 6.78 24.14
N LEU A 78 13.43 7.76 23.89
CA LEU A 78 14.86 7.72 24.24
C LEU A 78 15.15 7.74 25.76
N LYS A 79 14.15 7.95 26.62
CA LYS A 79 14.29 7.77 28.08
C LYS A 79 14.25 6.29 28.49
N ILE A 80 13.69 5.42 27.63
CA ILE A 80 13.61 4.00 27.89
C ILE A 80 14.96 3.36 27.52
N LYS A 81 15.49 2.55 28.42
CA LYS A 81 16.77 1.86 28.19
C LYS A 81 16.58 0.71 27.19
N ARG A 82 17.00 0.91 25.94
CA ARG A 82 16.90 -0.09 24.88
C ARG A 82 17.44 -1.47 25.27
N ASP A 83 18.58 -1.51 25.98
CA ASP A 83 19.25 -2.77 26.40
C ASP A 83 18.47 -3.54 27.47
N SER A 84 17.42 -2.96 28.05
CA SER A 84 16.51 -3.68 28.97
C SER A 84 15.35 -4.37 28.24
N LEU A 85 15.19 -4.13 26.93
CA LEU A 85 14.13 -4.67 26.08
C LEU A 85 14.60 -5.92 25.35
N SER A 86 13.66 -6.81 25.05
CA SER A 86 13.93 -8.04 24.29
C SER A 86 12.72 -8.45 23.46
N GLY A 87 12.91 -9.37 22.50
CA GLY A 87 11.83 -9.93 21.70
C GLY A 87 10.99 -8.86 21.03
N GLN A 88 9.67 -8.95 21.13
CA GLN A 88 8.72 -8.05 20.47
C GLN A 88 8.75 -6.61 21.00
N GLU A 89 9.10 -6.41 22.29
CA GLU A 89 9.27 -5.07 22.84
C GLU A 89 10.43 -4.32 22.19
N LEU A 90 11.57 -5.00 22.01
CA LEU A 90 12.74 -4.42 21.34
C LEU A 90 12.43 -4.06 19.89
N ILE A 91 11.76 -4.96 19.16
CA ILE A 91 11.35 -4.69 17.77
C ILE A 91 10.41 -3.47 17.71
N SER A 92 9.41 -3.42 18.61
CA SER A 92 8.45 -2.32 18.68
C SER A 92 9.11 -0.99 19.00
N TYR A 93 10.05 -1.00 19.94
CA TYR A 93 10.83 0.18 20.30
C TYR A 93 11.69 0.69 19.15
N ASP A 94 12.47 -0.19 18.53
CA ASP A 94 13.36 0.16 17.41
C ASP A 94 12.56 0.70 16.22
N GLN A 95 11.43 0.08 15.91
CA GLN A 95 10.52 0.54 14.84
C GLN A 95 9.92 1.91 15.17
N PHE A 96 9.43 2.11 16.39
CA PHE A 96 8.87 3.39 16.82
C PHE A 96 9.91 4.51 16.73
N VAL A 97 11.11 4.28 17.25
CA VAL A 97 12.23 5.24 17.18
C VAL A 97 12.58 5.56 15.73
N LEU A 98 12.67 4.55 14.87
CA LEU A 98 12.96 4.72 13.43
C LEU A 98 11.89 5.59 12.76
N GLU A 99 10.60 5.31 12.99
CA GLU A 99 9.49 6.08 12.41
C GLU A 99 9.54 7.56 12.84
N LYS A 100 9.80 7.81 14.13
CA LYS A 100 9.93 9.20 14.61
C LYS A 100 11.15 9.91 14.02
N GLN A 101 12.29 9.22 13.90
CA GLN A 101 13.47 9.77 13.24
C GLN A 101 13.23 10.06 11.76
N GLN A 102 12.53 9.18 11.04
CA GLN A 102 12.18 9.39 9.63
C GLN A 102 11.22 10.59 9.47
N ALA A 103 10.20 10.71 10.33
CA ALA A 103 9.29 11.85 10.30
C ALA A 103 10.01 13.18 10.58
N ILE A 104 10.95 13.21 11.53
CA ILE A 104 11.77 14.39 11.82
C ILE A 104 12.67 14.70 10.64
N ARG A 105 13.32 13.70 10.04
CA ARG A 105 14.18 13.88 8.88
C ARG A 105 13.40 14.38 7.66
N ALA A 106 12.19 13.86 7.44
CA ALA A 106 11.28 14.37 6.43
C ALA A 106 11.02 15.87 6.62
N ALA A 107 10.68 16.29 7.85
CA ALA A 107 10.39 17.69 8.17
C ALA A 107 11.63 18.62 8.05
N GLU A 108 12.85 18.11 8.17
CA GLU A 108 14.08 18.86 7.89
C GLU A 108 14.29 19.10 6.39
N LEU A 109 13.91 18.13 5.55
CA LEU A 109 14.03 18.23 4.10
C LEU A 109 12.89 19.08 3.51
N TYR A 110 11.66 18.84 3.95
CA TYR A 110 10.45 19.54 3.51
C TYR A 110 9.46 19.63 4.69
N PRO A 111 9.33 20.78 5.33
CA PRO A 111 8.57 20.94 6.58
C PRO A 111 7.04 20.85 6.41
N TYR A 112 6.56 20.72 5.18
CA TYR A 112 5.15 20.63 4.79
C TYR A 112 4.92 19.42 3.89
N THR A 113 3.68 19.18 3.45
CA THR A 113 3.42 18.16 2.41
C THR A 113 3.92 18.67 1.06
N VAL A 114 4.86 17.93 0.44
CA VAL A 114 5.48 18.32 -0.84
C VAL A 114 4.46 18.42 -1.96
N GLN A 115 3.55 17.43 -2.01
CA GLN A 115 2.51 17.33 -3.03
C GLN A 115 1.18 17.01 -2.36
N PRO A 116 0.47 18.02 -1.80
CA PRO A 116 -0.79 17.80 -1.08
C PRO A 116 -1.95 17.42 -2.01
N ILE A 117 -1.76 17.52 -3.32
CA ILE A 117 -2.71 17.11 -4.35
C ILE A 117 -1.96 16.73 -5.63
N THR A 118 -2.36 15.62 -6.24
CA THR A 118 -1.89 15.11 -7.54
C THR A 118 -3.06 14.46 -8.29
N GLN A 119 -2.83 14.00 -9.52
CA GLN A 119 -3.85 13.29 -10.30
C GLN A 119 -4.26 11.93 -9.71
N ILE A 120 -3.44 11.34 -8.84
CA ILE A 120 -3.69 10.02 -8.22
C ILE A 120 -3.87 10.09 -6.70
N ASP A 121 -3.66 11.26 -6.09
CA ASP A 121 -3.79 11.46 -4.66
C ASP A 121 -4.21 12.90 -4.36
N GLY A 122 -5.13 13.05 -3.41
CA GLY A 122 -5.68 14.32 -3.02
C GLY A 122 -7.15 14.24 -2.64
N LEU A 123 -7.68 15.33 -2.16
CA LEU A 123 -9.05 15.38 -1.62
C LEU A 123 -10.12 14.92 -2.62
N GLN A 124 -9.90 15.12 -3.93
CA GLN A 124 -10.84 14.73 -5.00
C GLN A 124 -10.98 13.22 -5.16
N ILE A 125 -10.03 12.45 -4.60
CA ILE A 125 -10.02 10.99 -4.60
C ILE A 125 -10.26 10.44 -3.19
N THR A 126 -9.53 10.96 -2.20
CA THR A 126 -9.52 10.39 -0.85
C THR A 126 -10.81 10.67 -0.07
N LEU A 127 -11.41 11.85 -0.19
CA LEU A 127 -12.64 12.15 0.53
C LEU A 127 -13.88 11.42 -0.02
N PRO A 128 -14.11 11.31 -1.35
CA PRO A 128 -15.15 10.43 -1.88
C PRO A 128 -14.97 8.97 -1.45
N SER A 129 -13.77 8.40 -1.58
CA SER A 129 -13.51 7.00 -1.23
C SER A 129 -13.73 6.71 0.26
N LEU A 130 -13.53 7.69 1.15
CA LEU A 130 -13.78 7.55 2.59
C LEU A 130 -15.25 7.30 2.92
N VAL A 131 -16.18 7.73 2.05
CA VAL A 131 -17.64 7.54 2.24
C VAL A 131 -17.99 6.06 2.33
N SER A 132 -17.37 5.21 1.50
CA SER A 132 -17.60 3.77 1.50
C SER A 132 -17.19 3.07 2.82
N GLN A 133 -16.36 3.74 3.62
CA GLN A 133 -15.85 3.25 4.92
C GLN A 133 -16.57 3.92 6.10
N THR A 134 -17.43 4.90 5.83
CA THR A 134 -18.20 5.63 6.85
C THR A 134 -19.51 4.90 7.14
N PRO A 135 -19.89 4.66 8.41
CA PRO A 135 -21.17 4.06 8.75
C PRO A 135 -22.33 5.04 8.51
N PHE A 136 -23.48 4.49 8.05
CA PHE A 136 -24.74 5.21 7.83
C PHE A 136 -25.94 4.44 8.42
N ASN A 137 -25.80 3.91 9.64
CA ASN A 137 -26.77 3.02 10.27
C ASN A 137 -27.88 3.75 11.04
N ASN A 138 -27.63 5.00 11.47
CA ASN A 138 -28.50 5.75 12.38
C ASN A 138 -28.35 7.27 12.20
N ALA A 139 -29.21 8.06 12.84
CA ALA A 139 -29.20 9.52 12.74
C ALA A 139 -27.87 10.18 13.19
N PHE A 140 -27.16 9.57 14.13
CA PHE A 140 -25.87 10.09 14.61
C PHE A 140 -24.80 10.00 13.51
N ASP A 141 -24.78 8.92 12.75
CA ASP A 141 -23.86 8.75 11.62
C ASP A 141 -24.10 9.84 10.57
N TYR A 142 -25.35 10.13 10.21
CA TYR A 142 -25.69 11.22 9.30
C TYR A 142 -25.32 12.61 9.86
N HIS A 143 -25.47 12.84 11.15
CA HIS A 143 -25.01 14.10 11.77
C HIS A 143 -23.50 14.25 11.67
N ASN A 144 -22.74 13.19 11.92
CA ASN A 144 -21.29 13.19 11.77
C ASN A 144 -20.87 13.47 10.33
N TYR A 145 -21.52 12.82 9.38
CA TYR A 145 -21.20 13.01 7.96
C TYR A 145 -21.51 14.44 7.49
N LEU A 146 -22.66 15.01 7.88
CA LEU A 146 -22.97 16.42 7.59
C LEU A 146 -21.93 17.38 8.16
N ALA A 147 -21.45 17.12 9.40
CA ALA A 147 -20.38 17.92 10.00
C ALA A 147 -19.06 17.79 9.23
N ARG A 148 -18.74 16.59 8.72
CA ARG A 148 -17.56 16.34 7.89
C ARG A 148 -17.65 17.09 6.55
N LEU A 149 -18.80 17.06 5.85
CA LEU A 149 -19.04 17.85 4.64
C LEU A 149 -18.88 19.36 4.91
N HIS A 150 -19.41 19.83 6.03
CA HIS A 150 -19.29 21.23 6.46
C HIS A 150 -17.83 21.67 6.69
N ALA A 151 -16.94 20.74 7.05
CA ALA A 151 -15.51 21.01 7.28
C ALA A 151 -14.66 21.07 6.00
N ILE A 152 -15.18 20.65 4.84
CA ILE A 152 -14.42 20.62 3.57
C ILE A 152 -13.85 21.99 3.17
N PRO A 153 -14.55 23.14 3.31
CA PRO A 153 -13.96 24.44 3.00
C PRO A 153 -12.66 24.73 3.76
N ALA A 154 -12.62 24.45 5.06
CA ALA A 154 -11.41 24.66 5.87
C ALA A 154 -10.27 23.69 5.50
N TYR A 155 -10.62 22.45 5.14
CA TYR A 155 -9.67 21.48 4.61
C TYR A 155 -9.02 21.96 3.30
N VAL A 156 -9.83 22.47 2.37
CA VAL A 156 -9.37 23.06 1.10
C VAL A 156 -8.49 24.29 1.35
N ASP A 157 -8.86 25.15 2.29
CA ASP A 157 -8.09 26.36 2.61
C ASP A 157 -6.67 26.00 3.09
N GLY A 158 -6.53 24.95 3.91
CA GLY A 158 -5.23 24.48 4.34
C GLY A 158 -4.39 23.90 3.20
N ILE A 159 -5.00 23.19 2.24
CA ILE A 159 -4.30 22.73 1.03
C ILE A 159 -3.79 23.92 0.21
N ILE A 160 -4.63 24.92 -0.01
CA ILE A 160 -4.23 26.15 -0.74
C ILE A 160 -3.08 26.84 0.00
N GLU A 161 -3.12 26.94 1.33
CA GLU A 161 -2.04 27.51 2.14
C GLU A 161 -0.72 26.76 1.92
N GLN A 162 -0.73 25.41 1.91
CA GLN A 162 0.45 24.60 1.64
C GLN A 162 0.98 24.82 0.22
N LEU A 163 0.10 24.83 -0.79
CA LEU A 163 0.50 25.06 -2.18
C LEU A 163 1.09 26.46 -2.38
N GLN A 164 0.55 27.48 -1.71
CA GLN A 164 1.11 28.84 -1.72
C GLN A 164 2.51 28.87 -1.09
N GLU A 165 2.72 28.15 -0.01
CA GLU A 165 4.03 28.06 0.61
C GLU A 165 5.02 27.29 -0.27
N ASN A 166 4.58 26.21 -0.93
CA ASN A 166 5.39 25.48 -1.90
C ASN A 166 5.81 26.38 -3.08
N MET A 167 4.92 27.28 -3.55
CA MET A 167 5.27 28.28 -4.58
C MET A 167 6.38 29.24 -4.10
N LYS A 168 6.34 29.71 -2.84
CA LYS A 168 7.35 30.60 -2.27
C LYS A 168 8.70 29.93 -2.07
N THR A 169 8.69 28.65 -1.70
CA THR A 169 9.90 27.91 -1.32
C THR A 169 10.48 27.07 -2.46
N GLY A 170 9.82 27.04 -3.63
CA GLY A 170 10.25 26.28 -4.80
C GLY A 170 9.91 24.79 -4.75
N TRP A 171 9.13 24.34 -3.78
CA TRP A 171 8.65 22.95 -3.66
C TRP A 171 7.43 22.66 -4.53
N VAL A 172 7.38 23.25 -5.73
CA VAL A 172 6.26 23.08 -6.66
C VAL A 172 6.29 21.71 -7.33
N ALA A 173 5.11 21.15 -7.55
CA ALA A 173 4.96 19.87 -8.24
C ALA A 173 5.30 19.97 -9.74
N PRO A 174 5.64 18.86 -10.40
CA PRO A 174 5.72 18.80 -11.85
C PRO A 174 4.37 19.12 -12.49
N LYS A 175 4.38 19.91 -13.56
CA LYS A 175 3.16 20.34 -14.24
C LYS A 175 2.31 19.16 -14.74
N VAL A 176 2.95 18.08 -15.21
CA VAL A 176 2.27 16.91 -15.78
C VAL A 176 1.32 16.21 -14.81
N ILE A 177 1.66 16.18 -13.51
CA ILE A 177 0.84 15.52 -12.49
C ILE A 177 -0.25 16.41 -11.89
N ILE A 178 -0.18 17.72 -12.13
CA ILE A 178 -1.19 18.68 -11.66
C ILE A 178 -2.18 19.03 -12.77
N ALA A 179 -1.76 19.01 -14.03
CA ALA A 179 -2.60 19.42 -15.15
C ALA A 179 -3.96 18.69 -15.24
N PRO A 180 -4.11 17.40 -14.89
CA PRO A 180 -5.41 16.73 -14.88
C PRO A 180 -6.33 17.12 -13.70
N VAL A 181 -5.76 17.61 -12.58
CA VAL A 181 -6.49 17.80 -11.31
C VAL A 181 -7.66 18.79 -11.42
N PRO A 182 -7.52 19.96 -12.09
CA PRO A 182 -8.66 20.84 -12.27
C PRO A 182 -9.85 20.18 -12.97
N GLY A 183 -9.61 19.33 -13.98
CA GLY A 183 -10.65 18.55 -14.64
C GLY A 183 -11.34 17.58 -13.67
N GLN A 184 -10.57 16.84 -12.86
CA GLN A 184 -11.11 15.95 -11.84
C GLN A 184 -11.98 16.69 -10.81
N LEU A 185 -11.54 17.85 -10.34
CA LEU A 185 -12.32 18.71 -9.43
C LEU A 185 -13.59 19.23 -10.07
N HIS A 186 -13.52 19.64 -11.35
CA HIS A 186 -14.64 20.10 -12.13
C HIS A 186 -15.72 19.03 -12.27
N ASP A 187 -15.33 17.84 -12.71
CA ASP A 187 -16.23 16.72 -12.91
C ASP A 187 -16.88 16.29 -11.60
N LEU A 188 -16.11 16.16 -10.51
CA LEU A 188 -16.62 15.86 -9.18
C LEU A 188 -17.64 16.91 -8.72
N ARG A 189 -17.34 18.21 -8.92
CA ARG A 189 -18.21 19.32 -8.52
C ARG A 189 -19.53 19.34 -9.29
N LEU A 190 -19.52 18.98 -10.58
CA LEU A 190 -20.75 18.94 -11.39
C LEU A 190 -21.66 17.77 -11.04
N HIS A 191 -21.09 16.68 -10.53
CA HIS A 191 -21.81 15.44 -10.24
C HIS A 191 -21.84 15.08 -8.75
N LEU A 192 -21.79 16.09 -7.85
CA LEU A 192 -21.71 15.87 -6.40
C LEU A 192 -22.84 15.03 -5.84
N ASP A 193 -24.06 15.19 -6.35
CA ASP A 193 -25.23 14.42 -5.86
C ASP A 193 -25.14 12.96 -6.29
N GLU A 194 -24.64 12.68 -7.49
CA GLU A 194 -24.47 11.32 -8.05
C GLU A 194 -23.16 10.65 -7.58
N SER A 195 -22.20 11.44 -7.07
CA SER A 195 -20.94 10.93 -6.55
C SER A 195 -21.10 10.24 -5.19
N GLU A 196 -20.02 9.62 -4.71
CA GLU A 196 -19.98 9.04 -3.37
C GLU A 196 -20.39 10.03 -2.28
N PHE A 197 -20.16 11.34 -2.46
CA PHE A 197 -20.60 12.33 -1.48
C PHE A 197 -22.13 12.40 -1.33
N GLY A 198 -22.87 12.24 -2.40
CA GLY A 198 -24.36 12.35 -2.42
C GLY A 198 -25.06 11.02 -2.13
N THR A 199 -24.45 9.88 -2.53
CA THR A 199 -25.10 8.56 -2.45
C THR A 199 -25.66 8.19 -1.08
N PRO A 200 -25.08 8.54 0.09
CA PRO A 200 -25.65 8.24 1.38
C PRO A 200 -27.02 8.89 1.62
N PHE A 201 -27.34 9.96 0.90
CA PHE A 201 -28.61 10.68 1.05
C PHE A 201 -29.71 10.17 0.13
N HIS A 202 -29.40 9.31 -0.86
CA HIS A 202 -30.37 8.73 -1.79
C HIS A 202 -31.18 7.59 -1.15
N HIS A 203 -30.57 6.81 -0.26
CA HIS A 203 -31.16 5.64 0.37
C HIS A 203 -30.92 5.61 1.88
N ILE A 204 -31.58 6.54 2.60
CA ILE A 204 -31.46 6.63 4.05
C ILE A 204 -32.27 5.48 4.69
N PRO A 205 -31.68 4.67 5.60
CA PRO A 205 -32.37 3.56 6.24
C PRO A 205 -33.66 3.99 6.97
N ALA A 206 -34.71 3.17 6.91
CA ALA A 206 -36.02 3.47 7.47
C ALA A 206 -36.05 3.66 9.01
N ASN A 207 -35.02 3.17 9.71
CA ASN A 207 -34.82 3.39 11.14
C ASN A 207 -34.23 4.77 11.48
N VAL A 208 -33.82 5.56 10.48
CA VAL A 208 -33.35 6.94 10.69
C VAL A 208 -34.57 7.86 10.75
N PRO A 209 -34.81 8.57 11.88
CA PRO A 209 -35.94 9.49 12.00
C PRO A 209 -35.85 10.65 11.00
N ARG A 210 -36.95 10.94 10.32
CA ARG A 210 -37.08 12.07 9.36
C ARG A 210 -36.00 12.05 8.27
N PRO A 211 -35.90 10.97 7.46
CA PRO A 211 -34.85 10.82 6.46
C PRO A 211 -34.83 11.98 5.45
N GLU A 212 -36.00 12.56 5.12
CA GLU A 212 -36.15 13.72 4.22
C GLU A 212 -35.41 14.96 4.73
N VAL A 213 -35.28 15.12 6.07
CA VAL A 213 -34.51 16.23 6.65
C VAL A 213 -33.02 16.05 6.44
N PHE A 214 -32.50 14.82 6.56
CA PHE A 214 -31.11 14.51 6.30
C PHE A 214 -30.80 14.65 4.81
N ALA A 215 -31.66 14.17 3.93
CA ALA A 215 -31.51 14.33 2.48
C ALA A 215 -31.46 15.82 2.08
N ALA A 216 -32.40 16.65 2.60
CA ALA A 216 -32.40 18.08 2.34
C ALA A 216 -31.16 18.79 2.87
N ARG A 217 -30.69 18.43 4.06
CA ARG A 217 -29.47 18.98 4.65
C ARG A 217 -28.22 18.55 3.87
N GLY A 218 -28.15 17.28 3.45
CA GLY A 218 -27.05 16.77 2.61
C GLY A 218 -26.92 17.57 1.32
N LYS A 219 -28.03 17.72 0.59
CA LYS A 219 -28.07 18.55 -0.62
C LYS A 219 -27.61 20.01 -0.35
N LYS A 220 -28.01 20.55 0.79
CA LYS A 220 -27.58 21.90 1.19
C LYS A 220 -26.08 21.97 1.46
N GLU A 221 -25.50 21.02 2.24
CA GLU A 221 -24.06 20.99 2.51
C GLU A 221 -23.25 20.82 1.21
N LEU A 222 -23.69 19.96 0.30
CA LEU A 222 -23.04 19.77 -0.99
C LEU A 222 -23.05 21.06 -1.82
N SER A 223 -24.17 21.76 -1.90
CA SER A 223 -24.30 22.97 -2.74
C SER A 223 -23.69 24.24 -2.13
N GLU A 224 -23.78 24.42 -0.80
CA GLU A 224 -23.36 25.67 -0.14
C GLU A 224 -21.92 25.61 0.41
N HIS A 225 -21.37 24.40 0.68
CA HIS A 225 -20.04 24.24 1.26
C HIS A 225 -19.09 23.45 0.36
N VAL A 226 -19.46 22.25 -0.12
CA VAL A 226 -18.57 21.39 -0.89
C VAL A 226 -18.30 21.98 -2.28
N ALA A 227 -19.34 22.28 -3.06
CA ALA A 227 -19.19 22.80 -4.42
C ALA A 227 -18.38 24.12 -4.49
N PRO A 228 -18.64 25.13 -3.62
CA PRO A 228 -17.83 26.33 -3.61
C PRO A 228 -16.37 26.11 -3.21
N ALA A 229 -16.08 25.16 -2.29
CA ALA A 229 -14.73 24.83 -1.88
C ALA A 229 -13.95 24.18 -3.03
N LEU A 230 -14.55 23.20 -3.73
CA LEU A 230 -13.94 22.57 -4.90
C LEU A 230 -13.68 23.60 -6.02
N LEU A 231 -14.65 24.50 -6.29
CA LEU A 231 -14.48 25.58 -7.27
C LEU A 231 -13.33 26.54 -6.88
N LYS A 232 -13.20 26.86 -5.59
CA LYS A 232 -12.10 27.69 -5.09
C LYS A 232 -10.74 27.05 -5.37
N LEU A 233 -10.60 25.75 -5.10
CA LEU A 233 -9.37 24.99 -5.37
C LEU A 233 -9.10 24.87 -6.86
N GLU A 234 -10.11 24.52 -7.67
CA GLU A 234 -10.04 24.46 -9.14
C GLU A 234 -9.49 25.77 -9.72
N ASN A 235 -10.10 26.91 -9.34
CA ASN A 235 -9.67 28.23 -9.78
C ASN A 235 -8.25 28.59 -9.33
N PHE A 236 -7.88 28.26 -8.09
CA PHE A 236 -6.54 28.49 -7.57
C PHE A 236 -5.49 27.67 -8.36
N LEU A 237 -5.79 26.39 -8.63
CA LEU A 237 -4.90 25.55 -9.43
C LEU A 237 -4.72 26.10 -10.84
N ILE A 238 -5.79 26.47 -11.52
CA ILE A 238 -5.74 27.01 -12.91
C ILE A 238 -4.98 28.33 -12.96
N THR A 239 -5.31 29.27 -12.06
CA THR A 239 -4.88 30.66 -12.19
C THR A 239 -3.53 30.96 -11.52
N GLN A 240 -3.13 30.17 -10.53
CA GLN A 240 -1.95 30.46 -9.73
C GLN A 240 -0.95 29.29 -9.70
N TYR A 241 -1.39 28.08 -9.37
CA TYR A 241 -0.46 26.97 -9.09
C TYR A 241 0.09 26.34 -10.37
N LEU A 242 -0.75 26.02 -11.38
CA LEU A 242 -0.29 25.46 -12.65
C LEU A 242 0.73 26.33 -13.39
N PRO A 243 0.59 27.67 -13.44
CA PRO A 243 1.62 28.54 -13.99
C PRO A 243 2.94 28.50 -13.23
N ALA A 244 2.91 28.17 -11.93
CA ALA A 244 4.10 28.09 -11.08
C ALA A 244 4.72 26.67 -11.04
N CYS A 245 4.03 25.65 -11.54
CA CYS A 245 4.52 24.27 -11.59
C CYS A 245 5.79 24.17 -12.43
N ARG A 246 6.70 23.29 -12.02
CA ARG A 246 7.96 23.03 -12.74
C ARG A 246 7.72 22.12 -13.95
N ASP A 247 8.53 22.29 -15.00
CA ASP A 247 8.53 21.39 -16.16
C ASP A 247 9.35 20.12 -15.89
N SER A 248 10.41 20.24 -15.05
CA SER A 248 11.21 19.08 -14.67
C SER A 248 10.41 18.10 -13.82
N ILE A 249 10.46 16.82 -14.17
CA ILE A 249 9.77 15.73 -13.47
C ILE A 249 10.62 15.11 -12.35
N ALA A 250 11.95 15.31 -12.35
CA ALA A 250 12.87 14.67 -11.42
C ALA A 250 12.74 15.20 -9.99
N ALA A 251 12.70 14.31 -9.00
CA ALA A 251 12.74 14.69 -7.59
C ALA A 251 14.06 15.41 -7.22
N SER A 252 15.16 15.06 -7.89
CA SER A 252 16.46 15.73 -7.73
C SER A 252 16.46 17.21 -8.15
N SER A 253 15.46 17.69 -8.86
CA SER A 253 15.31 19.10 -9.22
C SER A 253 14.59 19.96 -8.16
N LEU A 254 14.08 19.34 -7.09
CA LEU A 254 13.49 20.04 -5.94
C LEU A 254 14.59 20.75 -5.10
N PRO A 255 14.23 21.72 -4.23
CA PRO A 255 15.22 22.49 -3.47
C PRO A 255 16.21 21.68 -2.65
N ALA A 256 15.79 20.54 -2.08
CA ALA A 256 16.68 19.63 -1.37
C ALA A 256 17.48 18.71 -2.32
N GLY A 257 17.14 18.65 -3.62
CA GLY A 257 17.86 17.87 -4.63
C GLY A 257 17.96 16.38 -4.33
N MET A 258 19.12 15.79 -4.61
CA MET A 258 19.39 14.36 -4.35
C MET A 258 19.13 13.93 -2.91
N PRO A 259 19.49 14.68 -1.85
CA PRO A 259 19.13 14.32 -0.47
C PRO A 259 17.65 14.02 -0.23
N TYR A 260 16.73 14.69 -0.96
CA TYR A 260 15.31 14.34 -0.91
C TYR A 260 15.03 13.01 -1.58
N TYR A 261 15.55 12.79 -2.79
CA TYR A 261 15.33 11.52 -3.49
C TYR A 261 15.98 10.33 -2.75
N ASP A 262 17.20 10.48 -2.23
CA ASP A 262 17.87 9.46 -1.41
C ASP A 262 17.03 9.10 -0.17
N PHE A 263 16.41 10.10 0.46
CA PHE A 263 15.47 9.86 1.55
C PHE A 263 14.25 9.04 1.09
N MET A 264 13.68 9.36 -0.07
CA MET A 264 12.52 8.63 -0.63
C MET A 264 12.90 7.19 -1.02
N VAL A 265 14.08 6.98 -1.60
CA VAL A 265 14.63 5.63 -1.89
C VAL A 265 14.77 4.81 -0.61
N LYS A 266 15.37 5.37 0.43
CA LYS A 266 15.55 4.69 1.72
C LYS A 266 14.21 4.39 2.39
N ASN A 267 13.27 5.31 2.34
CA ASN A 267 11.94 5.13 2.90
C ASN A 267 11.14 4.06 2.13
N GLY A 268 11.18 4.09 0.80
CA GLY A 268 10.47 3.13 -0.07
C GLY A 268 11.03 1.71 0.00
N THR A 269 12.36 1.57 0.14
CA THR A 269 13.05 0.25 0.13
C THR A 269 13.42 -0.26 1.52
N THR A 270 13.52 0.61 2.53
CA THR A 270 14.06 0.31 3.86
C THR A 270 15.45 -0.34 3.84
N THR A 271 16.28 0.01 2.83
CA THR A 271 17.65 -0.45 2.64
C THR A 271 18.61 0.75 2.53
N ASP A 272 19.92 0.47 2.55
CA ASP A 272 20.96 1.47 2.30
C ASP A 272 21.47 1.45 0.84
N LEU A 273 20.71 0.83 -0.08
CA LEU A 273 21.04 0.83 -1.50
C LEU A 273 20.92 2.23 -2.10
N THR A 274 21.91 2.61 -2.91
CA THR A 274 21.86 3.86 -3.67
C THR A 274 20.94 3.73 -4.90
N ALA A 275 20.49 4.86 -5.44
CA ALA A 275 19.70 4.89 -6.67
C ALA A 275 20.42 4.17 -7.83
N GLN A 276 21.74 4.34 -7.97
CA GLN A 276 22.52 3.66 -9.01
C GLN A 276 22.55 2.15 -8.82
N GLN A 277 22.77 1.67 -7.60
CA GLN A 277 22.74 0.22 -7.31
C GLN A 277 21.37 -0.39 -7.63
N ILE A 278 20.29 0.31 -7.28
CA ILE A 278 18.93 -0.12 -7.58
C ILE A 278 18.67 -0.14 -9.09
N HIS A 279 19.15 0.86 -9.82
CA HIS A 279 19.06 0.91 -11.28
C HIS A 279 19.75 -0.31 -11.92
N ASP A 280 20.96 -0.62 -11.50
CA ASP A 280 21.77 -1.74 -12.03
C ASP A 280 21.12 -3.10 -11.69
N ILE A 281 20.55 -3.24 -10.50
CA ILE A 281 19.72 -4.41 -10.12
C ILE A 281 18.53 -4.53 -11.08
N GLY A 282 17.84 -3.42 -11.35
CA GLY A 282 16.71 -3.38 -12.27
C GLY A 282 17.07 -3.86 -13.67
N LEU A 283 18.15 -3.35 -14.25
CA LEU A 283 18.64 -3.76 -15.57
C LEU A 283 18.96 -5.27 -15.62
N THR A 284 19.60 -5.78 -14.56
CA THR A 284 19.97 -7.20 -14.44
C THR A 284 18.72 -8.09 -14.39
N GLU A 285 17.73 -7.72 -13.57
CA GLU A 285 16.50 -8.47 -13.43
C GLU A 285 15.63 -8.42 -14.71
N VAL A 286 15.54 -7.27 -15.36
CA VAL A 286 14.85 -7.13 -16.65
C VAL A 286 15.45 -8.09 -17.69
N ALA A 287 16.78 -8.14 -17.79
CA ALA A 287 17.44 -9.04 -18.73
C ALA A 287 17.19 -10.51 -18.40
N ARG A 288 17.25 -10.90 -17.11
CA ARG A 288 16.99 -12.26 -16.64
C ARG A 288 15.56 -12.70 -16.98
N ILE A 289 14.57 -11.88 -16.63
CA ILE A 289 13.15 -12.22 -16.81
C ILE A 289 12.79 -12.29 -18.30
N LYS A 290 13.27 -11.35 -19.12
CA LYS A 290 13.05 -11.40 -20.58
C LYS A 290 13.60 -12.67 -21.21
N ALA A 291 14.73 -13.18 -20.74
CA ALA A 291 15.27 -14.46 -21.22
C ALA A 291 14.35 -15.64 -20.84
N GLU A 292 13.67 -15.60 -19.70
CA GLU A 292 12.68 -16.61 -19.32
C GLU A 292 11.39 -16.49 -20.14
N MET A 293 10.91 -15.27 -20.38
CA MET A 293 9.73 -15.02 -21.23
C MET A 293 9.97 -15.51 -22.67
N GLN A 294 11.18 -15.33 -23.20
CA GLN A 294 11.52 -15.87 -24.51
C GLN A 294 11.39 -17.40 -24.55
N ARG A 295 11.80 -18.11 -23.49
CA ARG A 295 11.61 -19.57 -23.41
C ARG A 295 10.13 -19.96 -23.42
N VAL A 296 9.26 -19.15 -22.81
CA VAL A 296 7.80 -19.40 -22.87
C VAL A 296 7.27 -19.18 -24.28
N MET A 297 7.70 -18.13 -24.99
CA MET A 297 7.33 -17.89 -26.39
C MET A 297 7.78 -19.06 -27.29
N ASP A 298 8.99 -19.57 -27.07
CA ASP A 298 9.51 -20.73 -27.79
C ASP A 298 8.70 -22.01 -27.50
N GLN A 299 8.31 -22.20 -26.23
CA GLN A 299 7.48 -23.35 -25.78
C GLN A 299 6.10 -23.36 -26.45
N VAL A 300 5.45 -22.21 -26.62
CA VAL A 300 4.15 -22.12 -27.32
C VAL A 300 4.29 -22.08 -28.84
N GLY A 301 5.52 -22.11 -29.36
CA GLY A 301 5.82 -22.13 -30.79
C GLY A 301 5.59 -20.79 -31.51
N PHE A 302 5.52 -19.67 -30.76
CA PHE A 302 5.35 -18.35 -31.35
C PHE A 302 6.63 -17.92 -32.07
N LYS A 303 6.52 -17.45 -33.33
CA LYS A 303 7.67 -17.13 -34.21
C LYS A 303 7.90 -15.62 -34.37
N GLY A 304 7.08 -14.79 -33.76
CA GLY A 304 7.20 -13.32 -33.80
C GLY A 304 8.14 -12.77 -32.73
N SER A 305 8.29 -11.47 -32.72
CA SER A 305 8.98 -10.69 -31.70
C SER A 305 8.19 -10.65 -30.38
N PHE A 306 8.83 -10.19 -29.30
CA PHE A 306 8.17 -9.94 -28.01
C PHE A 306 6.98 -8.97 -28.17
N ALA A 307 7.13 -7.89 -28.94
CA ALA A 307 6.06 -6.93 -29.19
C ALA A 307 4.87 -7.56 -29.93
N GLU A 308 5.12 -8.42 -30.92
CA GLU A 308 4.05 -9.13 -31.63
C GLU A 308 3.36 -10.15 -30.73
N PHE A 309 4.09 -10.79 -29.81
CA PHE A 309 3.51 -11.68 -28.81
C PHE A 309 2.63 -10.92 -27.82
N THR A 310 3.07 -9.76 -27.38
CA THR A 310 2.28 -8.85 -26.52
C THR A 310 0.97 -8.45 -27.20
N VAL A 311 1.01 -8.04 -28.47
CA VAL A 311 -0.20 -7.72 -29.25
C VAL A 311 -1.13 -8.94 -29.32
N PHE A 312 -0.59 -10.11 -29.61
CA PHE A 312 -1.37 -11.35 -29.66
C PHE A 312 -2.07 -11.64 -28.31
N LEU A 313 -1.36 -11.54 -27.19
CA LEU A 313 -1.93 -11.77 -25.86
C LEU A 313 -3.03 -10.77 -25.50
N ASN A 314 -2.89 -9.53 -25.91
CA ASN A 314 -3.82 -8.45 -25.58
C ASN A 314 -4.98 -8.30 -26.59
N THR A 315 -5.01 -9.09 -27.67
CA THR A 315 -6.06 -8.97 -28.70
C THR A 315 -6.80 -10.26 -29.03
N ASP A 316 -6.22 -11.44 -28.74
CA ASP A 316 -6.89 -12.71 -29.04
C ASP A 316 -8.07 -12.94 -28.06
N PRO A 317 -9.32 -13.08 -28.56
CA PRO A 317 -10.52 -13.18 -27.73
C PRO A 317 -10.52 -14.36 -26.75
N ARG A 318 -9.72 -15.41 -26.98
CA ARG A 318 -9.63 -16.57 -26.07
C ARG A 318 -9.14 -16.21 -24.68
N PHE A 319 -8.39 -15.11 -24.56
CA PHE A 319 -7.80 -14.65 -23.30
C PHE A 319 -8.73 -13.77 -22.47
N PHE A 320 -9.95 -13.50 -22.92
CA PHE A 320 -10.86 -12.59 -22.22
C PHE A 320 -12.18 -13.29 -21.87
N TYR A 321 -12.81 -12.80 -20.81
CA TYR A 321 -14.19 -13.13 -20.51
C TYR A 321 -15.15 -12.18 -21.23
N THR A 322 -16.35 -12.66 -21.52
CA THR A 322 -17.41 -11.87 -22.19
C THR A 322 -18.44 -11.31 -21.23
N ASN A 323 -18.42 -11.74 -19.97
CA ASN A 323 -19.29 -11.22 -18.92
C ASN A 323 -18.51 -11.11 -17.59
N SER A 324 -18.98 -10.23 -16.71
CA SER A 324 -18.35 -9.93 -15.42
C SER A 324 -18.44 -11.07 -14.41
N ASP A 325 -19.53 -11.83 -14.43
CA ASP A 325 -19.72 -12.91 -13.46
C ASP A 325 -18.71 -14.04 -13.69
N ASP A 326 -18.42 -14.37 -14.95
CA ASP A 326 -17.39 -15.36 -15.29
C ASP A 326 -16.00 -14.91 -14.86
N LEU A 327 -15.68 -13.62 -15.04
CA LEU A 327 -14.42 -13.04 -14.54
C LEU A 327 -14.32 -13.16 -13.02
N LEU A 328 -15.35 -12.75 -12.28
CA LEU A 328 -15.38 -12.81 -10.82
C LEU A 328 -15.32 -14.25 -10.31
N ASN A 329 -16.03 -15.19 -10.98
CA ASN A 329 -16.00 -16.60 -10.63
C ASN A 329 -14.61 -17.20 -10.90
N GLY A 330 -13.94 -16.83 -12.00
CA GLY A 330 -12.56 -17.25 -12.27
C GLY A 330 -11.60 -16.88 -11.12
N PHE A 331 -11.71 -15.66 -10.57
CA PHE A 331 -10.92 -15.26 -9.40
C PHE A 331 -11.29 -16.06 -8.13
N ARG A 332 -12.60 -16.33 -7.91
CA ARG A 332 -13.05 -17.15 -6.78
C ARG A 332 -12.55 -18.59 -6.87
N ASP A 333 -12.50 -19.18 -8.07
CA ASP A 333 -11.97 -20.53 -8.30
C ASP A 333 -10.48 -20.61 -7.98
N ILE A 334 -9.70 -19.59 -8.38
CA ILE A 334 -8.27 -19.50 -8.03
C ILE A 334 -8.09 -19.43 -6.51
N ILE A 335 -8.82 -18.55 -5.82
CA ILE A 335 -8.78 -18.42 -4.35
C ILE A 335 -9.16 -19.74 -3.68
N ALA A 336 -10.21 -20.43 -4.16
CA ALA A 336 -10.63 -21.71 -3.62
C ALA A 336 -9.53 -22.78 -3.75
N HIS A 337 -8.81 -22.80 -4.88
CA HIS A 337 -7.66 -23.68 -5.07
C HIS A 337 -6.52 -23.33 -4.10
N VAL A 338 -6.20 -22.03 -3.94
CA VAL A 338 -5.16 -21.59 -2.97
C VAL A 338 -5.47 -22.09 -1.57
N TYR A 339 -6.72 -21.96 -1.08
CA TYR A 339 -7.10 -22.44 0.26
C TYR A 339 -6.86 -23.93 0.48
N GLN A 340 -6.95 -24.76 -0.57
CA GLN A 340 -6.67 -26.20 -0.46
C GLN A 340 -5.18 -26.49 -0.22
N VAL A 341 -4.29 -25.70 -0.81
CA VAL A 341 -2.84 -25.91 -0.74
C VAL A 341 -2.15 -25.07 0.34
N LEU A 342 -2.79 -23.99 0.79
CA LEU A 342 -2.23 -23.03 1.73
C LEU A 342 -1.68 -23.64 3.03
N PRO A 343 -2.32 -24.67 3.66
CA PRO A 343 -1.77 -25.32 4.86
C PRO A 343 -0.45 -26.06 4.64
N THR A 344 -0.07 -26.32 3.39
CA THR A 344 1.24 -26.91 3.05
C THR A 344 2.35 -25.86 3.01
N MET A 345 1.97 -24.58 2.89
CA MET A 345 2.88 -23.44 2.72
C MET A 345 3.01 -22.59 3.99
N PHE A 346 2.02 -22.63 4.88
CA PHE A 346 1.93 -21.79 6.08
C PHE A 346 1.50 -22.63 7.29
N ALA A 347 2.11 -22.40 8.44
CA ALA A 347 1.70 -23.04 9.70
C ALA A 347 0.61 -22.23 10.43
N HIS A 348 0.64 -20.89 10.29
CA HIS A 348 -0.36 -19.98 10.83
C HIS A 348 -1.14 -19.34 9.68
N LEU A 349 -2.46 -19.41 9.74
CA LEU A 349 -3.38 -18.86 8.73
C LEU A 349 -4.30 -17.85 9.38
N PRO A 350 -4.69 -16.78 8.66
CA PRO A 350 -5.66 -15.81 9.19
C PRO A 350 -7.04 -16.44 9.35
N LYS A 351 -7.82 -15.93 10.28
CA LYS A 351 -9.23 -16.31 10.50
C LYS A 351 -10.14 -15.72 9.42
N ALA A 352 -9.82 -14.49 8.99
CA ALA A 352 -10.55 -13.82 7.93
C ALA A 352 -10.33 -14.53 6.58
N GLN A 353 -11.41 -14.67 5.81
CA GLN A 353 -11.34 -15.20 4.45
C GLN A 353 -11.36 -14.06 3.44
N ALA A 354 -10.63 -14.23 2.33
CA ALA A 354 -10.63 -13.29 1.23
C ALA A 354 -11.96 -13.35 0.47
N GLU A 355 -12.62 -12.20 0.32
CA GLU A 355 -13.80 -12.06 -0.52
C GLU A 355 -13.42 -11.45 -1.88
N VAL A 356 -14.16 -11.76 -2.95
CA VAL A 356 -14.03 -11.13 -4.27
C VAL A 356 -15.23 -10.25 -4.52
N LYS A 357 -15.02 -8.96 -4.74
CA LYS A 357 -16.07 -7.96 -5.00
C LYS A 357 -15.76 -7.15 -6.26
N PRO A 358 -16.78 -6.82 -7.07
CA PRO A 358 -16.58 -5.88 -8.16
C PRO A 358 -16.32 -4.46 -7.62
N ILE A 359 -15.47 -3.71 -8.32
CA ILE A 359 -15.37 -2.25 -8.14
C ILE A 359 -16.68 -1.64 -8.67
N PRO A 360 -17.27 -0.64 -7.97
CA PRO A 360 -18.44 0.08 -8.48
C PRO A 360 -18.20 0.62 -9.90
N LEU A 361 -19.17 0.47 -10.80
CA LEU A 361 -18.99 0.81 -12.22
C LEU A 361 -18.74 2.29 -12.46
N LEU A 362 -19.33 3.17 -11.66
CA LEU A 362 -19.13 4.61 -11.81
C LEU A 362 -17.66 4.98 -11.51
N GLY A 363 -16.96 5.51 -12.48
CA GLY A 363 -15.55 5.89 -12.37
C GLY A 363 -14.55 4.72 -12.42
N SER A 364 -15.01 3.48 -12.62
CA SER A 364 -14.13 2.29 -12.63
C SER A 364 -13.18 2.24 -13.83
N GLU A 365 -13.48 2.93 -14.92
CA GLU A 365 -12.63 2.97 -16.12
C GLU A 365 -11.23 3.58 -15.84
N GLN A 366 -11.12 4.40 -14.80
CA GLN A 366 -9.88 5.05 -14.38
C GLN A 366 -9.21 4.34 -13.19
N GLN A 367 -9.80 3.24 -12.72
CA GLN A 367 -9.29 2.46 -11.60
C GLN A 367 -8.37 1.33 -12.08
N PRO A 368 -7.43 0.85 -11.26
CA PRO A 368 -6.59 -0.30 -11.61
C PRO A 368 -7.44 -1.55 -11.87
N ALA A 369 -6.80 -2.57 -12.47
CA ALA A 369 -7.45 -3.85 -12.77
C ALA A 369 -8.02 -4.52 -11.51
N ALA A 370 -7.32 -4.39 -10.39
CA ALA A 370 -7.77 -4.86 -9.09
C ALA A 370 -6.90 -4.26 -7.97
N TYR A 371 -7.38 -4.39 -6.72
CA TYR A 371 -6.62 -4.07 -5.51
C TYR A 371 -7.22 -4.77 -4.29
N TYR A 372 -6.41 -4.94 -3.24
CA TYR A 372 -6.89 -5.42 -1.96
C TYR A 372 -7.39 -4.27 -1.07
N ASN A 373 -8.58 -4.43 -0.49
CA ASN A 373 -9.14 -3.51 0.50
C ASN A 373 -9.22 -4.21 1.87
N PRO A 374 -8.40 -3.81 2.85
CA PRO A 374 -8.36 -4.48 4.15
C PRO A 374 -9.65 -4.27 4.95
N GLY A 375 -9.97 -5.25 5.80
CA GLY A 375 -11.02 -5.10 6.81
C GLY A 375 -10.62 -4.09 7.90
N PRO A 376 -11.59 -3.47 8.60
CA PRO A 376 -11.32 -2.65 9.78
C PRO A 376 -10.86 -3.50 10.97
N ASP A 377 -10.27 -2.85 11.98
CA ASP A 377 -9.74 -3.52 13.18
C ASP A 377 -10.83 -4.13 14.07
N ASP A 378 -12.05 -3.62 13.99
CA ASP A 378 -13.20 -4.11 14.74
C ASP A 378 -13.81 -5.42 14.20
N GLY A 379 -13.32 -5.90 13.04
CA GLY A 379 -13.79 -7.12 12.40
C GLY A 379 -15.22 -7.02 11.83
N SER A 380 -15.80 -5.83 11.73
CA SER A 380 -17.18 -5.61 11.24
C SER A 380 -17.40 -6.03 9.80
N ARG A 381 -16.32 -6.12 9.01
CA ARG A 381 -16.30 -6.69 7.65
C ARG A 381 -14.98 -7.38 7.34
N SER A 382 -15.02 -8.36 6.45
CA SER A 382 -13.81 -8.97 5.88
C SER A 382 -13.08 -7.99 4.95
N GLY A 383 -11.77 -8.18 4.81
CA GLY A 383 -11.05 -7.60 3.68
C GLY A 383 -11.47 -8.26 2.37
N TYR A 384 -11.37 -7.54 1.26
CA TYR A 384 -11.79 -8.07 -0.03
C TYR A 384 -10.85 -7.66 -1.16
N PHE A 385 -10.76 -8.57 -2.12
CA PHE A 385 -10.13 -8.36 -3.39
C PHE A 385 -11.12 -7.66 -4.32
N ALA A 386 -10.88 -6.39 -4.60
CA ALA A 386 -11.71 -5.56 -5.47
C ALA A 386 -11.28 -5.76 -6.93
N VAL A 387 -12.20 -6.17 -7.79
CA VAL A 387 -11.95 -6.48 -9.20
C VAL A 387 -12.66 -5.47 -10.09
N ASN A 388 -11.93 -4.87 -11.00
CA ASN A 388 -12.50 -3.98 -12.00
C ASN A 388 -13.16 -4.77 -13.13
N VAL A 389 -14.48 -4.70 -13.18
CA VAL A 389 -15.30 -5.40 -14.16
C VAL A 389 -15.69 -4.55 -15.38
N SER A 390 -15.18 -3.31 -15.46
CA SER A 390 -15.28 -2.50 -16.67
C SER A 390 -14.25 -2.97 -17.72
N ASN A 391 -14.53 -2.72 -19.00
CA ASN A 391 -13.61 -3.01 -20.09
C ASN A 391 -13.02 -4.44 -20.06
N LEU A 392 -13.89 -5.46 -20.03
CA LEU A 392 -13.52 -6.88 -19.90
C LEU A 392 -12.46 -7.34 -20.91
N ASN A 393 -12.39 -6.70 -22.07
CA ASN A 393 -11.37 -6.95 -23.11
C ASN A 393 -9.96 -6.47 -22.75
N THR A 394 -9.79 -5.88 -21.56
CA THR A 394 -8.49 -5.52 -20.99
C THR A 394 -8.20 -6.31 -19.70
N ARG A 395 -9.02 -7.31 -19.36
CA ARG A 395 -8.89 -8.17 -18.16
C ARG A 395 -8.48 -9.57 -18.60
N ALA A 396 -7.20 -9.75 -18.86
CA ALA A 396 -6.70 -10.97 -19.48
C ALA A 396 -6.66 -12.15 -18.50
N LYS A 397 -7.11 -13.33 -18.96
CA LYS A 397 -7.08 -14.57 -18.17
C LYS A 397 -5.67 -14.99 -17.77
N TRP A 398 -4.68 -14.68 -18.59
CA TRP A 398 -3.29 -15.06 -18.32
C TRP A 398 -2.66 -14.26 -17.17
N GLU A 399 -3.27 -13.15 -16.72
CA GLU A 399 -2.84 -12.38 -15.54
C GLU A 399 -3.53 -12.81 -14.24
N MET A 400 -4.62 -13.58 -14.32
CA MET A 400 -5.50 -13.80 -13.17
C MET A 400 -4.83 -14.56 -12.03
N GLU A 401 -4.03 -15.59 -12.32
CA GLU A 401 -3.35 -16.37 -11.28
C GLU A 401 -2.39 -15.47 -10.49
N THR A 402 -1.51 -14.75 -11.19
CA THR A 402 -0.51 -13.89 -10.53
C THR A 402 -1.16 -12.74 -9.75
N LEU A 403 -2.16 -12.07 -10.33
CA LEU A 403 -2.89 -10.98 -9.68
C LEU A 403 -3.64 -11.46 -8.41
N THR A 404 -4.23 -12.66 -8.45
CA THR A 404 -4.90 -13.24 -7.27
C THR A 404 -3.90 -13.55 -6.15
N LEU A 405 -2.73 -14.09 -6.50
CA LEU A 405 -1.69 -14.42 -5.52
C LEU A 405 -1.06 -13.15 -4.91
N HIS A 406 -1.06 -12.04 -5.64
CA HIS A 406 -0.62 -10.74 -5.15
C HIS A 406 -1.64 -10.10 -4.18
N GLU A 407 -2.86 -9.89 -4.66
CA GLU A 407 -3.87 -9.08 -3.97
C GLU A 407 -4.59 -9.87 -2.87
N ALA A 408 -4.89 -11.15 -3.14
CA ALA A 408 -5.61 -11.98 -2.20
C ALA A 408 -4.64 -12.87 -1.38
N ILE A 409 -4.56 -14.15 -1.70
CA ILE A 409 -3.84 -15.16 -0.91
C ILE A 409 -2.81 -15.85 -1.81
N PRO A 410 -1.54 -15.97 -1.33
CA PRO A 410 -1.00 -15.62 0.00
C PRO A 410 -0.45 -14.20 0.12
N GLY A 411 -0.79 -13.28 -0.78
CA GLY A 411 -0.29 -11.91 -0.82
C GLY A 411 -0.88 -10.99 0.26
N HIS A 412 -1.41 -9.84 -0.17
CA HIS A 412 -1.84 -8.76 0.72
C HIS A 412 -2.87 -9.21 1.76
N HIS A 413 -3.91 -9.95 1.36
CA HIS A 413 -4.94 -10.39 2.31
C HIS A 413 -4.35 -11.20 3.46
N LEU A 414 -3.51 -12.20 3.15
CA LEU A 414 -2.93 -13.07 4.19
C LEU A 414 -2.03 -12.27 5.13
N GLN A 415 -1.10 -11.49 4.59
CA GLN A 415 -0.11 -10.74 5.37
C GLN A 415 -0.79 -9.69 6.27
N ILE A 416 -1.72 -8.91 5.72
CA ILE A 416 -2.41 -7.84 6.47
C ILE A 416 -3.35 -8.43 7.51
N SER A 417 -4.08 -9.51 7.19
CA SER A 417 -4.98 -10.16 8.16
C SER A 417 -4.22 -10.76 9.35
N ILE A 418 -3.09 -11.44 9.11
CA ILE A 418 -2.24 -11.95 10.20
C ILE A 418 -1.74 -10.81 11.08
N ALA A 419 -1.27 -9.71 10.48
CA ALA A 419 -0.81 -8.55 11.25
C ALA A 419 -1.93 -7.94 12.13
N LYS A 420 -3.15 -7.82 11.60
CA LYS A 420 -4.31 -7.29 12.33
C LYS A 420 -4.78 -8.22 13.45
N GLU A 421 -4.67 -9.53 13.25
CA GLU A 421 -5.03 -10.54 14.25
C GLU A 421 -3.98 -10.72 15.37
N ALA A 422 -2.76 -10.20 15.21
CA ALA A 422 -1.68 -10.25 16.20
C ALA A 422 -1.92 -9.24 17.36
N THR A 423 -2.90 -9.54 18.22
CA THR A 423 -3.37 -8.62 19.28
C THR A 423 -2.35 -8.34 20.38
N ASP A 424 -1.28 -9.09 20.48
CA ASP A 424 -0.12 -8.89 21.34
C ASP A 424 0.85 -7.82 20.80
N LEU A 425 0.74 -7.44 19.54
CA LEU A 425 1.50 -6.34 18.96
C LEU A 425 0.82 -4.99 19.19
N PRO A 426 1.58 -3.90 19.40
CA PRO A 426 1.03 -2.56 19.48
C PRO A 426 0.25 -2.18 18.21
N LYS A 427 -0.78 -1.35 18.35
CA LYS A 427 -1.67 -0.96 17.24
C LYS A 427 -0.93 -0.32 16.06
N PHE A 428 0.09 0.53 16.35
CA PHE A 428 0.88 1.15 15.28
C PHE A 428 1.64 0.12 14.42
N ARG A 429 2.07 -1.01 15.01
CA ARG A 429 2.69 -2.11 14.27
C ARG A 429 1.67 -2.90 13.46
N ARG A 430 0.52 -3.24 14.05
CA ARG A 430 -0.53 -4.01 13.37
C ARG A 430 -1.11 -3.30 12.15
N ASN A 431 -1.15 -1.97 12.20
CA ASN A 431 -1.68 -1.10 11.15
C ASN A 431 -0.58 -0.33 10.41
N GLY A 432 0.69 -0.62 10.68
CA GLY A 432 1.83 -0.03 9.97
C GLY A 432 1.93 -0.53 8.53
N TRP A 433 2.66 0.24 7.73
CA TRP A 433 2.98 -0.14 6.36
C TRP A 433 4.43 0.20 6.03
N TYR A 434 5.19 -0.79 5.60
CA TYR A 434 6.49 -0.61 4.97
C TYR A 434 6.38 -1.12 3.54
N ASN A 435 6.53 -0.22 2.58
CA ASN A 435 6.30 -0.50 1.17
C ASN A 435 7.09 -1.73 0.69
N ALA A 436 8.39 -1.79 1.00
CA ALA A 436 9.23 -2.91 0.61
C ALA A 436 8.86 -4.24 1.31
N PHE A 437 8.26 -4.19 2.49
CA PHE A 437 7.76 -5.39 3.16
C PHE A 437 6.44 -5.87 2.54
N GLY A 438 5.43 -4.99 2.46
CA GLY A 438 4.09 -5.37 1.99
C GLY A 438 4.07 -5.74 0.52
N GLU A 439 4.62 -4.88 -0.34
CA GLU A 439 4.68 -5.12 -1.78
C GLU A 439 5.70 -6.21 -2.15
N GLY A 440 6.82 -6.23 -1.43
CA GLY A 440 7.83 -7.29 -1.59
C GLY A 440 7.30 -8.66 -1.23
N TRP A 441 6.48 -8.76 -0.16
CA TRP A 441 5.78 -9.98 0.19
C TRP A 441 4.76 -10.40 -0.88
N ALA A 442 3.94 -9.47 -1.36
CA ALA A 442 2.96 -9.76 -2.39
C ALA A 442 3.61 -10.25 -3.69
N LEU A 443 4.70 -9.62 -4.13
CA LEU A 443 5.46 -10.06 -5.30
C LEU A 443 6.20 -11.40 -5.05
N TYR A 444 6.69 -11.65 -3.84
CA TYR A 444 7.23 -12.97 -3.44
C TYR A 444 6.14 -14.04 -3.50
N SER A 445 4.93 -13.71 -3.07
CA SER A 445 3.76 -14.59 -3.05
C SER A 445 3.33 -15.04 -4.45
N GLU A 446 3.47 -14.18 -5.45
CA GLU A 446 3.25 -14.56 -6.86
C GLU A 446 4.18 -15.73 -7.25
N GLY A 447 5.45 -15.67 -6.87
CA GLY A 447 6.43 -16.73 -7.13
C GLY A 447 6.10 -18.06 -6.45
N LEU A 448 5.40 -18.05 -5.31
CA LEU A 448 4.94 -19.28 -4.64
C LEU A 448 3.92 -20.05 -5.49
N GLY A 449 3.29 -19.41 -6.46
CA GLY A 449 2.37 -20.06 -7.39
C GLY A 449 2.95 -21.29 -8.06
N TYR A 450 4.24 -21.32 -8.37
CA TYR A 450 4.90 -22.51 -8.92
C TYR A 450 4.86 -23.70 -7.96
N GLU A 451 5.12 -23.45 -6.67
CA GLU A 451 5.11 -24.49 -5.63
C GLU A 451 3.67 -24.92 -5.26
N MET A 452 2.70 -24.03 -5.43
CA MET A 452 1.27 -24.30 -5.22
C MET A 452 0.59 -24.96 -6.42
N GLY A 453 1.30 -25.15 -7.55
CA GLY A 453 0.80 -25.84 -8.73
C GLY A 453 0.01 -24.96 -9.69
N PHE A 454 0.20 -23.64 -9.64
CA PHE A 454 -0.23 -22.65 -10.66
C PHE A 454 0.77 -22.56 -11.81
N TYR A 455 0.49 -21.73 -12.78
CA TYR A 455 1.35 -21.43 -13.95
C TYR A 455 1.66 -22.66 -14.80
N LYS A 456 0.76 -23.64 -14.82
CA LYS A 456 0.88 -24.83 -15.70
C LYS A 456 0.62 -24.48 -17.15
N ASP A 457 -0.28 -23.53 -17.41
CA ASP A 457 -0.47 -22.94 -18.71
C ASP A 457 0.71 -22.00 -19.01
N PRO A 458 1.41 -22.16 -20.14
CA PRO A 458 2.47 -21.25 -20.52
C PRO A 458 2.06 -19.77 -20.57
N TYR A 459 0.81 -19.48 -20.88
CA TYR A 459 0.31 -18.10 -20.91
C TYR A 459 0.17 -17.52 -19.49
N SER A 460 -0.35 -18.28 -18.53
CA SER A 460 -0.34 -17.87 -17.12
C SER A 460 1.08 -17.71 -16.57
N LYS A 461 2.02 -18.59 -16.99
CA LYS A 461 3.44 -18.42 -16.66
C LYS A 461 4.01 -17.12 -17.23
N PHE A 462 3.66 -16.79 -18.47
CA PHE A 462 4.05 -15.52 -19.09
C PHE A 462 3.48 -14.33 -18.30
N GLY A 463 2.23 -14.43 -17.83
CA GLY A 463 1.58 -13.43 -16.99
C GLY A 463 2.36 -13.16 -15.69
N ASN A 464 2.75 -14.21 -14.96
CA ASN A 464 3.59 -14.06 -13.78
C ASN A 464 4.96 -13.42 -14.08
N LEU A 465 5.60 -13.85 -15.18
CA LEU A 465 6.87 -13.26 -15.61
C LEU A 465 6.69 -11.79 -16.03
N ASN A 466 5.56 -11.41 -16.66
CA ASN A 466 5.28 -10.03 -17.00
C ASN A 466 5.09 -9.15 -15.77
N ASP A 467 4.40 -9.66 -14.75
CA ASP A 467 4.24 -8.95 -13.48
C ASP A 467 5.59 -8.76 -12.76
N GLU A 468 6.43 -9.78 -12.73
CA GLU A 468 7.78 -9.68 -12.18
C GLU A 468 8.65 -8.71 -13.00
N LEU A 469 8.57 -8.76 -14.34
CA LEU A 469 9.29 -7.89 -15.27
C LEU A 469 8.90 -6.41 -15.06
N PHE A 470 7.61 -6.16 -14.95
CA PHE A 470 7.09 -4.82 -14.70
C PHE A 470 7.64 -4.23 -13.40
N ARG A 471 7.69 -5.02 -12.30
CA ARG A 471 8.27 -4.58 -11.03
C ARG A 471 9.80 -4.42 -11.11
N ALA A 472 10.49 -5.19 -11.92
CA ALA A 472 11.91 -4.98 -12.20
C ALA A 472 12.16 -3.70 -13.04
N ALA A 473 11.34 -3.45 -14.06
CA ALA A 473 11.41 -2.24 -14.88
C ALA A 473 11.15 -0.96 -14.07
N ARG A 474 10.31 -1.02 -13.01
CA ARG A 474 10.12 0.09 -12.06
C ARG A 474 11.41 0.56 -11.42
N LEU A 475 12.33 -0.35 -11.09
CA LEU A 475 13.65 0.01 -10.53
C LEU A 475 14.44 0.87 -11.50
N VAL A 476 14.35 0.58 -12.80
CA VAL A 476 15.07 1.29 -13.85
C VAL A 476 14.46 2.67 -14.11
N VAL A 477 13.13 2.75 -14.26
CA VAL A 477 12.49 4.00 -14.67
C VAL A 477 12.37 5.01 -13.52
N ASP A 478 12.09 4.59 -12.29
CA ASP A 478 12.02 5.49 -11.13
C ASP A 478 13.39 6.15 -10.88
N THR A 479 14.46 5.35 -10.79
CA THR A 479 15.82 5.86 -10.64
C THR A 479 16.30 6.63 -11.86
N GLY A 480 15.89 6.20 -13.06
CA GLY A 480 16.14 6.89 -14.32
C GLY A 480 15.60 8.32 -14.31
N ILE A 481 14.34 8.49 -13.93
CA ILE A 481 13.67 9.79 -13.84
C ILE A 481 14.31 10.66 -12.75
N HIS A 482 14.39 10.14 -11.53
CA HIS A 482 14.64 10.96 -10.35
C HIS A 482 16.11 11.19 -10.04
N ALA A 483 17.02 10.31 -10.48
CA ALA A 483 18.46 10.43 -10.27
C ALA A 483 19.28 10.61 -11.56
N LEU A 484 18.87 9.97 -12.67
CA LEU A 484 19.69 9.91 -13.89
C LEU A 484 19.21 10.87 -15.00
N GLY A 485 18.16 11.68 -14.73
CA GLY A 485 17.70 12.72 -15.62
C GLY A 485 16.92 12.24 -16.87
N TRP A 486 16.28 11.06 -16.80
CA TRP A 486 15.42 10.59 -17.88
C TRP A 486 14.20 11.50 -18.06
N SER A 487 13.83 11.73 -19.32
CA SER A 487 12.55 12.36 -19.63
C SER A 487 11.38 11.40 -19.38
N ARG A 488 10.17 11.95 -19.29
CA ARG A 488 8.93 11.17 -19.21
C ARG A 488 8.79 10.21 -20.39
N GLU A 489 9.10 10.71 -21.59
CA GLU A 489 9.01 9.94 -22.83
C GLU A 489 10.03 8.80 -22.86
N GLN A 490 11.25 9.02 -22.37
CA GLN A 490 12.25 7.95 -22.24
C GLN A 490 11.76 6.84 -21.30
N ALA A 491 11.18 7.20 -20.17
CA ALA A 491 10.65 6.23 -19.21
C ALA A 491 9.44 5.46 -19.78
N ILE A 492 8.51 6.14 -20.48
CA ILE A 492 7.37 5.49 -21.15
C ILE A 492 7.87 4.53 -22.22
N THR A 493 8.81 4.97 -23.06
CA THR A 493 9.40 4.14 -24.11
C THR A 493 10.05 2.90 -23.52
N TYR A 494 10.80 3.05 -22.41
CA TYR A 494 11.44 1.92 -21.75
C TYR A 494 10.40 0.87 -21.28
N LEU A 495 9.28 1.30 -20.65
CA LEU A 495 8.22 0.36 -20.24
C LEU A 495 7.56 -0.30 -21.45
N ASN A 496 7.27 0.46 -22.53
CA ASN A 496 6.65 -0.09 -23.75
C ASN A 496 7.52 -1.14 -24.44
N GLU A 497 8.85 -0.99 -24.39
CA GLU A 497 9.80 -1.93 -24.99
C GLU A 497 10.12 -3.15 -24.11
N ASN A 498 9.84 -3.02 -22.80
CA ASN A 498 10.27 -4.02 -21.84
C ASN A 498 9.14 -4.65 -21.01
N THR A 499 7.87 -4.34 -21.28
CA THR A 499 6.72 -4.99 -20.62
C THR A 499 5.64 -5.36 -21.64
N ALA A 500 4.75 -6.27 -21.26
CA ALA A 500 3.58 -6.61 -22.07
C ALA A 500 2.34 -5.76 -21.71
N ASN A 501 2.50 -4.76 -20.86
CA ASN A 501 1.41 -3.86 -20.46
C ASN A 501 0.95 -2.99 -21.65
N PRO A 502 -0.34 -2.61 -21.69
CA PRO A 502 -0.84 -1.64 -22.65
C PRO A 502 -0.08 -0.29 -22.56
N PRO A 503 0.21 0.39 -23.69
CA PRO A 503 0.95 1.66 -23.66
C PRO A 503 0.32 2.76 -22.80
N ASN A 504 -1.02 2.80 -22.73
CA ASN A 504 -1.72 3.76 -21.89
C ASN A 504 -1.46 3.50 -20.39
N ASP A 505 -1.42 2.23 -19.99
CA ASP A 505 -1.17 1.86 -18.60
C ASP A 505 0.27 2.19 -18.20
N ASN A 506 1.24 1.97 -19.11
CA ASN A 506 2.62 2.37 -18.92
C ASN A 506 2.77 3.90 -18.75
N GLN A 507 2.00 4.69 -19.51
CA GLN A 507 1.99 6.15 -19.34
C GLN A 507 1.44 6.55 -17.97
N VAL A 508 0.32 5.97 -17.54
CA VAL A 508 -0.30 6.24 -16.22
C VAL A 508 0.67 5.87 -15.09
N GLU A 509 1.38 4.75 -15.23
CA GLU A 509 2.35 4.30 -14.24
C GLU A 509 3.58 5.24 -14.17
N ILE A 510 4.10 5.73 -15.29
CA ILE A 510 5.17 6.73 -15.27
C ILE A 510 4.72 8.01 -14.57
N ASP A 511 3.50 8.49 -14.84
CA ASP A 511 2.94 9.66 -14.16
C ASP A 511 2.75 9.41 -12.65
N ARG A 512 2.46 8.16 -12.25
CA ARG A 512 2.43 7.75 -10.84
C ARG A 512 3.83 7.82 -10.20
N TYR A 513 4.88 7.34 -10.88
CA TYR A 513 6.24 7.41 -10.32
C TYR A 513 6.74 8.84 -10.20
N ILE A 514 6.35 9.73 -11.13
CA ILE A 514 6.61 11.17 -11.02
C ILE A 514 5.93 11.77 -9.77
N ALA A 515 4.71 11.31 -9.45
CA ALA A 515 3.97 11.76 -8.27
C ALA A 515 4.52 11.17 -6.96
N TRP A 516 4.99 9.92 -6.97
CA TRP A 516 5.46 9.18 -5.79
C TRP A 516 6.89 8.66 -5.96
N PRO A 517 7.92 9.53 -5.93
CA PRO A 517 9.32 9.12 -6.08
C PRO A 517 9.71 8.02 -5.08
N GLY A 518 10.36 6.97 -5.55
CA GLY A 518 10.89 5.88 -4.73
C GLY A 518 9.87 4.84 -4.26
N GLN A 519 8.55 5.08 -4.38
CA GLN A 519 7.53 4.12 -3.97
C GLN A 519 7.62 2.84 -4.82
N ALA A 520 7.79 2.97 -6.12
CA ALA A 520 7.84 1.86 -7.06
C ALA A 520 9.02 0.89 -6.83
N LEU A 521 10.05 1.32 -6.09
CA LEU A 521 11.26 0.52 -5.82
C LEU A 521 11.02 -0.60 -4.81
N GLY A 522 10.08 -0.43 -3.88
CA GLY A 522 9.87 -1.37 -2.78
C GLY A 522 9.49 -2.78 -3.23
N TYR A 523 8.69 -2.91 -4.28
CA TYR A 523 8.20 -4.18 -4.81
C TYR A 523 9.31 -5.19 -5.08
N LYS A 524 10.17 -4.87 -6.02
CA LYS A 524 11.23 -5.79 -6.46
C LYS A 524 12.35 -5.91 -5.43
N ILE A 525 12.75 -4.83 -4.77
CA ILE A 525 13.77 -4.86 -3.71
C ILE A 525 13.29 -5.73 -2.53
N GLY A 526 12.02 -5.62 -2.15
CA GLY A 526 11.43 -6.45 -1.10
C GLY A 526 11.41 -7.93 -1.47
N GLN A 527 10.92 -8.28 -2.67
CA GLN A 527 10.93 -9.65 -3.18
C GLN A 527 12.33 -10.24 -3.18
N LEU A 528 13.32 -9.52 -3.71
CA LEU A 528 14.71 -9.98 -3.76
C LEU A 528 15.28 -10.25 -2.36
N LYS A 529 14.96 -9.38 -1.39
CA LYS A 529 15.39 -9.57 0.01
C LYS A 529 14.74 -10.81 0.63
N ILE A 530 13.44 -11.01 0.46
CA ILE A 530 12.75 -12.19 1.01
C ILE A 530 13.30 -13.48 0.37
N ASN A 531 13.50 -13.50 -0.95
CA ASN A 531 14.14 -14.63 -1.65
C ASN A 531 15.56 -14.90 -1.14
N GLN A 532 16.36 -13.85 -0.92
CA GLN A 532 17.71 -13.96 -0.35
C GLN A 532 17.67 -14.60 1.06
N LEU A 533 16.75 -14.15 1.91
CA LEU A 533 16.59 -14.67 3.27
C LEU A 533 16.11 -16.13 3.25
N ARG A 534 15.21 -16.50 2.34
CA ARG A 534 14.78 -17.88 2.14
C ARG A 534 15.96 -18.79 1.72
N ALA A 535 16.74 -18.35 0.73
CA ALA A 535 17.92 -19.09 0.29
C ALA A 535 18.97 -19.25 1.42
N LYS A 536 19.21 -18.18 2.19
CA LYS A 536 20.08 -18.19 3.38
C LYS A 536 19.61 -19.22 4.41
N ALA A 537 18.32 -19.21 4.74
CA ALA A 537 17.71 -20.13 5.69
C ALA A 537 17.78 -21.59 5.21
N THR A 538 17.44 -21.83 3.93
CA THR A 538 17.54 -23.16 3.32
C THR A 538 18.96 -23.71 3.38
N THR A 539 19.96 -22.89 3.05
CA THR A 539 21.37 -23.28 3.09
C THR A 539 21.84 -23.55 4.52
N ALA A 540 21.46 -22.70 5.48
CA ALA A 540 21.92 -22.81 6.87
C ALA A 540 21.29 -23.98 7.63
N LEU A 541 20.06 -24.38 7.29
CA LEU A 541 19.30 -25.42 7.98
C LEU A 541 19.31 -26.76 7.24
N GLY A 542 19.60 -26.80 5.93
CA GLY A 542 19.61 -28.04 5.14
C GLY A 542 18.29 -28.80 5.27
N ASP A 543 18.36 -30.09 5.60
CA ASP A 543 17.17 -30.97 5.76
C ASP A 543 16.22 -30.55 6.90
N LYS A 544 16.65 -29.63 7.77
CA LYS A 544 15.83 -29.06 8.85
C LYS A 544 15.04 -27.83 8.43
N PHE A 545 15.21 -27.36 7.21
CA PHE A 545 14.46 -26.19 6.71
C PHE A 545 12.98 -26.55 6.54
N ASP A 546 12.12 -25.83 7.24
CA ASP A 546 10.67 -25.90 7.10
C ASP A 546 10.15 -24.59 6.48
N LEU A 547 9.63 -24.69 5.26
CA LEU A 547 9.10 -23.56 4.50
C LEU A 547 7.93 -22.87 5.24
N ARG A 548 7.07 -23.65 5.89
CA ARG A 548 5.92 -23.13 6.64
C ARG A 548 6.38 -22.29 7.82
N ALA A 549 7.38 -22.77 8.56
CA ALA A 549 7.97 -22.04 9.68
C ALA A 549 8.74 -20.79 9.21
N PHE A 550 9.40 -20.87 8.05
CA PHE A 550 10.05 -19.70 7.46
C PHE A 550 9.04 -18.59 7.10
N HIS A 551 7.96 -18.95 6.40
CA HIS A 551 6.92 -17.97 6.04
C HIS A 551 6.32 -17.30 7.28
N ASN A 552 6.03 -18.07 8.32
CA ASN A 552 5.56 -17.50 9.58
C ASN A 552 6.59 -16.59 10.25
N ALA A 553 7.88 -16.97 10.23
CA ALA A 553 8.95 -16.09 10.75
C ALA A 553 9.04 -14.76 10.00
N VAL A 554 8.66 -14.73 8.72
CA VAL A 554 8.59 -13.47 7.93
C VAL A 554 7.40 -12.62 8.35
N ILE A 555 6.17 -13.18 8.45
CA ILE A 555 4.93 -12.39 8.52
C ILE A 555 4.35 -12.20 9.93
N ASP A 556 4.64 -13.10 10.88
CA ASP A 556 4.06 -13.05 12.25
C ASP A 556 4.54 -11.84 13.07
N ASN A 557 5.63 -11.19 12.63
CA ASN A 557 6.09 -9.95 13.24
C ASN A 557 5.29 -8.71 12.81
N GLY A 558 4.29 -8.87 11.94
CA GLY A 558 3.65 -7.75 11.26
C GLY A 558 4.60 -7.03 10.29
N PRO A 559 4.17 -5.89 9.68
CA PRO A 559 5.04 -5.13 8.79
C PRO A 559 6.25 -4.55 9.54
N ILE A 560 7.45 -4.83 9.02
CA ILE A 560 8.73 -4.36 9.58
C ILE A 560 9.69 -3.95 8.45
N PRO A 561 10.65 -3.04 8.72
CA PRO A 561 11.72 -2.73 7.76
C PRO A 561 12.50 -3.99 7.36
N LEU A 562 12.98 -4.05 6.09
CA LEU A 562 13.74 -5.21 5.59
C LEU A 562 15.01 -5.50 6.40
N SER A 563 15.66 -4.48 6.96
CA SER A 563 16.83 -4.64 7.83
C SER A 563 16.47 -5.32 9.16
N VAL A 564 15.30 -5.01 9.72
CA VAL A 564 14.76 -5.66 10.91
C VAL A 564 14.35 -7.09 10.56
N LEU A 565 13.69 -7.30 9.43
CA LEU A 565 13.33 -8.64 8.93
C LEU A 565 14.57 -9.54 8.81
N GLU A 566 15.66 -9.05 8.23
CA GLU A 566 16.92 -9.81 8.12
C GLU A 566 17.43 -10.24 9.50
N THR A 567 17.44 -9.32 10.46
CA THR A 567 17.84 -9.63 11.84
C THR A 567 16.95 -10.70 12.47
N GLN A 568 15.63 -10.62 12.27
CA GLN A 568 14.68 -11.60 12.82
C GLN A 568 14.86 -12.99 12.19
N ILE A 569 15.10 -13.06 10.89
CA ILE A 569 15.35 -14.33 10.21
C ILE A 569 16.70 -14.94 10.65
N ASP A 570 17.74 -14.14 10.89
CA ASP A 570 19.01 -14.62 11.42
C ASP A 570 18.87 -15.20 12.83
N LEU A 571 18.11 -14.53 13.69
CA LEU A 571 17.76 -15.04 15.01
C LEU A 571 16.96 -16.35 14.92
N TRP A 572 15.96 -16.39 14.02
CA TRP A 572 15.15 -17.58 13.79
C TRP A 572 16.02 -18.77 13.31
N ILE A 573 16.92 -18.57 12.34
CA ILE A 573 17.86 -19.60 11.88
C ILE A 573 18.69 -20.15 13.06
N SER A 574 19.26 -19.26 13.87
CA SER A 574 20.07 -19.62 15.04
C SER A 574 19.27 -20.45 16.05
N GLN A 575 18.00 -20.07 16.28
CA GLN A 575 17.09 -20.81 17.16
C GLN A 575 16.75 -22.21 16.62
N GLN A 576 16.53 -22.34 15.30
CA GLN A 576 16.27 -23.64 14.69
C GLN A 576 17.50 -24.57 14.77
N GLN A 577 18.71 -24.00 14.58
CA GLN A 577 19.96 -24.78 14.76
C GLN A 577 20.16 -25.26 16.21
N ALA A 578 19.79 -24.43 17.20
CA ALA A 578 19.96 -24.75 18.62
C ALA A 578 18.95 -25.78 19.18
N LYS A 579 17.82 -26.02 18.50
CA LYS A 579 16.80 -27.01 18.92
C LYS A 579 17.21 -28.44 18.70
N HIS A 580 18.37 -28.68 18.09
CA HIS A 580 18.85 -29.97 17.64
C HIS A 580 20.34 -30.15 17.90
#